data_47908d7cf2e6fd400212d175eb84ec9e
#
_entry.id   47908d7cf2e6fd400212d175eb84ec9e
#
_cell.length_a   1.000
_cell.length_b   1.000
_cell.length_c   1.000
_cell.angle_alpha   90.00
_cell.angle_beta   90.00
_cell.angle_gamma   90.00
#
_symmetry.space_group_name_H-M   'P 1'
#
loop_
_entity.id
_entity.type
_entity.pdbx_description
1 polymer ?
#
loop_
_entity_poly.entity_id
_entity_poly.type
_entity_poly.pdbx_seq_one_letter_code
_entity_poly.pdbx_strand_id
1 'polypeptide(L)'
;DLAVMNPYNQTPVLVERDLVLYESNIINEYIDDRFPHPQLMPADPALKARARLFLFRFEEDLFSHIPAIESGTARQAEQARAQARDGLIQIAPVFLRQKYILGDEFSMLDVAIAPLLWRLDLYGIQLPKQAAPLMKYAERLFSRSAFVEALTPSEKVMRK
;
A
#
# COMPACT_ATOMS: atom_id res chain seq x y z
N ASP A 1 22.20 -2.51 15.02
CA ASP A 1 22.59 -2.43 13.61
C ASP A 1 21.52 -3.10 12.74
N LEU A 2 21.03 -2.38 11.73
CA LEU A 2 19.92 -2.84 10.86
C LEU A 2 20.25 -4.17 10.16
N ALA A 3 21.47 -4.33 9.67
CA ALA A 3 21.91 -5.55 8.99
C ALA A 3 21.91 -6.80 9.88
N VAL A 4 21.98 -6.64 11.19
CA VAL A 4 21.85 -7.77 12.15
C VAL A 4 20.41 -8.20 12.30
N MET A 5 19.47 -7.26 12.22
CA MET A 5 18.03 -7.52 12.40
C MET A 5 17.36 -7.92 11.08
N ASN A 6 17.81 -7.38 9.97
CA ASN A 6 17.29 -7.70 8.65
C ASN A 6 18.45 -7.95 7.68
N PRO A 7 18.63 -9.20 7.18
CA PRO A 7 19.74 -9.54 6.28
C PRO A 7 19.71 -8.78 4.95
N TYR A 8 18.56 -8.24 4.55
CA TYR A 8 18.42 -7.40 3.34
C TYR A 8 18.76 -5.93 3.60
N ASN A 9 19.07 -5.57 4.85
CA ASN A 9 19.44 -4.21 5.27
C ASN A 9 18.40 -3.14 4.86
N GLN A 10 17.12 -3.49 4.94
CA GLN A 10 16.00 -2.65 4.54
C GLN A 10 15.08 -2.36 5.71
N THR A 11 14.36 -1.25 5.64
CA THR A 11 13.29 -0.88 6.55
C THR A 11 11.92 -1.14 5.89
N PRO A 12 10.85 -1.34 6.67
CA PRO A 12 10.77 -1.28 8.13
C PRO A 12 11.27 -2.56 8.81
N VAL A 13 11.65 -2.42 10.09
CA VAL A 13 11.93 -3.54 10.99
C VAL A 13 11.15 -3.33 12.27
N LEU A 14 10.40 -4.33 12.71
CA LEU A 14 9.72 -4.37 13.99
C LEU A 14 10.51 -5.23 14.97
N VAL A 15 10.76 -4.70 16.14
CA VAL A 15 11.37 -5.45 17.25
C VAL A 15 10.43 -5.41 18.44
N GLU A 16 10.00 -6.58 18.91
CA GLU A 16 9.24 -6.74 20.14
C GLU A 16 9.84 -7.88 20.98
N ARG A 17 10.55 -7.54 22.05
CA ARG A 17 11.32 -8.51 22.87
C ARG A 17 12.31 -9.29 21.98
N ASP A 18 12.16 -10.61 21.89
CA ASP A 18 13.02 -11.50 21.09
C ASP A 18 12.52 -11.66 19.63
N LEU A 19 11.35 -11.11 19.32
CA LEU A 19 10.80 -11.16 17.97
C LEU A 19 11.36 -10.03 17.13
N VAL A 20 11.93 -10.38 15.98
CA VAL A 20 12.37 -9.44 14.96
C VAL A 20 11.66 -9.76 13.66
N LEU A 21 10.91 -8.80 13.12
CA LEU A 21 10.18 -8.93 11.85
C LEU A 21 10.62 -7.85 10.87
N TYR A 22 10.67 -8.21 9.63
CA TYR A 22 10.79 -7.29 8.50
C TYR A 22 9.76 -7.68 7.42
N GLU A 23 9.65 -6.93 6.34
CA GLU A 23 8.57 -6.94 5.35
C GLU A 23 7.27 -6.33 5.89
N SER A 24 6.86 -5.22 5.26
CA SER A 24 5.72 -4.40 5.72
C SER A 24 4.43 -5.20 5.89
N ASN A 25 4.13 -6.10 4.95
CA ASN A 25 2.89 -6.88 5.00
C ASN A 25 2.91 -7.92 6.13
N ILE A 26 4.07 -8.50 6.43
CA ILE A 26 4.24 -9.43 7.55
C ILE A 26 4.10 -8.69 8.87
N ILE A 27 4.74 -7.53 9.00
CA ILE A 27 4.64 -6.66 10.18
C ILE A 27 3.19 -6.24 10.41
N ASN A 28 2.49 -5.78 9.38
CA ASN A 28 1.10 -5.36 9.47
C ASN A 28 0.17 -6.50 9.90
N GLU A 29 0.35 -7.70 9.37
CA GLU A 29 -0.45 -8.86 9.76
C GLU A 29 -0.19 -9.25 11.22
N TYR A 30 1.06 -9.20 11.67
CA TYR A 30 1.41 -9.40 13.08
C TYR A 30 0.75 -8.38 14.00
N ILE A 31 0.78 -7.09 13.63
CA ILE A 31 0.13 -6.03 14.41
C ILE A 31 -1.38 -6.24 14.47
N ASP A 32 -2.00 -6.65 13.37
CA ASP A 32 -3.43 -6.95 13.31
C ASP A 32 -3.82 -8.12 14.21
N ASP A 33 -3.03 -9.19 14.21
CA ASP A 33 -3.24 -10.34 15.10
C ASP A 33 -3.00 -9.97 16.58
N ARG A 34 -2.04 -9.10 16.84
CA ARG A 34 -1.69 -8.66 18.19
C ARG A 34 -2.72 -7.71 18.79
N PHE A 35 -3.34 -6.87 17.95
CA PHE A 35 -4.30 -5.83 18.32
C PHE A 35 -5.57 -5.92 17.45
N PRO A 36 -6.39 -6.98 17.58
CA PRO A 36 -7.44 -7.31 16.63
C PRO A 36 -8.73 -6.48 16.75
N HIS A 37 -8.69 -5.27 17.29
CA HIS A 37 -9.84 -4.42 17.48
C HIS A 37 -9.66 -3.02 16.88
N PRO A 38 -10.16 -2.77 15.65
CA PRO A 38 -10.81 -3.70 14.72
C PRO A 38 -9.81 -4.60 13.99
N GLN A 39 -10.20 -5.85 13.71
CA GLN A 39 -9.42 -6.74 12.88
C GLN A 39 -9.50 -6.32 11.41
N LEU A 40 -8.35 -6.22 10.74
CA LEU A 40 -8.24 -5.76 9.35
C LEU A 40 -8.08 -6.89 8.34
N MET A 41 -7.49 -8.02 8.75
CA MET A 41 -7.49 -9.24 7.94
C MET A 41 -8.81 -9.99 8.13
N PRO A 42 -9.43 -10.51 7.04
CA PRO A 42 -10.64 -11.32 7.18
C PRO A 42 -10.44 -12.53 8.06
N ALA A 43 -11.44 -12.86 8.89
CA ALA A 43 -11.44 -14.09 9.71
C ALA A 43 -11.77 -15.33 8.87
N ASP A 44 -12.62 -15.20 7.84
CA ASP A 44 -12.96 -16.27 6.93
C ASP A 44 -11.72 -16.75 6.16
N PRO A 45 -11.40 -18.06 6.13
CA PRO A 45 -10.19 -18.55 5.49
C PRO A 45 -10.10 -18.27 3.99
N ALA A 46 -11.21 -18.30 3.26
CA ALA A 46 -11.23 -18.04 1.83
C ALA A 46 -10.98 -16.55 1.53
N LEU A 47 -11.61 -15.66 2.29
CA LEU A 47 -11.39 -14.22 2.19
C LEU A 47 -9.97 -13.85 2.63
N LYS A 48 -9.44 -14.47 3.69
CA LYS A 48 -8.06 -14.27 4.13
C LYS A 48 -7.05 -14.69 3.06
N ALA A 49 -7.25 -15.84 2.43
CA ALA A 49 -6.41 -16.29 1.33
C ALA A 49 -6.46 -15.33 0.14
N ARG A 50 -7.66 -14.84 -0.20
CA ARG A 50 -7.84 -13.83 -1.25
C ARG A 50 -7.14 -12.51 -0.89
N ALA A 51 -7.24 -12.07 0.34
CA ALA A 51 -6.54 -10.87 0.81
C ALA A 51 -5.02 -11.01 0.68
N ARG A 52 -4.45 -12.13 1.07
CA ARG A 52 -3.01 -12.41 0.91
C ARG A 52 -2.58 -12.45 -0.56
N LEU A 53 -3.42 -13.02 -1.43
CA LEU A 53 -3.16 -13.01 -2.87
C LEU A 53 -3.12 -11.58 -3.44
N PHE A 54 -4.05 -10.71 -3.03
CA PHE A 54 -4.04 -9.30 -3.43
C PHE A 54 -2.80 -8.57 -2.91
N LEU A 55 -2.39 -8.80 -1.65
CA LEU A 55 -1.17 -8.20 -1.11
C LEU A 55 0.07 -8.61 -1.91
N PHE A 56 0.16 -9.89 -2.26
CA PHE A 56 1.23 -10.39 -3.13
C PHE A 56 1.22 -9.69 -4.50
N ARG A 57 0.04 -9.56 -5.12
CA ARG A 57 -0.08 -8.87 -6.41
C ARG A 57 0.25 -7.39 -6.33
N PHE A 58 -0.09 -6.71 -5.24
CA PHE A 58 0.33 -5.32 -5.04
C PHE A 58 1.85 -5.18 -5.03
N GLU A 59 2.55 -6.09 -4.39
CA GLU A 59 4.01 -6.11 -4.44
C GLU A 59 4.52 -6.30 -5.86
N GLU A 60 4.03 -7.30 -6.58
CA GLU A 60 4.49 -7.62 -7.93
C GLU A 60 4.10 -6.55 -8.97
N ASP A 61 2.86 -6.10 -8.95
CA ASP A 61 2.30 -5.25 -10.01
C ASP A 61 2.49 -3.75 -9.74
N LEU A 62 2.71 -3.34 -8.49
CA LEU A 62 2.79 -1.92 -8.10
C LEU A 62 4.09 -1.57 -7.37
N PHE A 63 4.32 -2.13 -6.19
CA PHE A 63 5.44 -1.72 -5.33
C PHE A 63 6.81 -2.07 -5.89
N SER A 64 6.93 -3.15 -6.64
CA SER A 64 8.18 -3.56 -7.30
C SER A 64 8.73 -2.51 -8.28
N HIS A 65 7.88 -1.60 -8.76
CA HIS A 65 8.27 -0.53 -9.68
C HIS A 65 8.82 0.71 -8.99
N ILE A 66 8.57 0.88 -7.69
CA ILE A 66 8.93 2.09 -6.95
C ILE A 66 10.46 2.33 -6.91
N PRO A 67 11.32 1.35 -6.65
CA PRO A 67 12.77 1.59 -6.64
C PRO A 67 13.31 2.17 -7.95
N ALA A 68 12.78 1.74 -9.10
CA ALA A 68 13.17 2.28 -10.40
C ALA A 68 12.69 3.73 -10.61
N ILE A 69 11.53 4.09 -10.06
CA ILE A 69 11.03 5.48 -10.09
C ILE A 69 11.92 6.38 -9.23
N GLU A 70 12.33 5.92 -8.06
CA GLU A 70 13.09 6.71 -7.10
C GLU A 70 14.57 6.85 -7.47
N SER A 71 15.19 5.82 -8.01
CA SER A 71 16.66 5.77 -8.19
C SER A 71 17.13 5.16 -9.51
N GLY A 72 16.24 4.80 -10.42
CA GLY A 72 16.61 4.31 -11.75
C GLY A 72 17.02 5.43 -12.72
N THR A 73 17.49 5.03 -13.90
CA THR A 73 17.71 5.96 -15.02
C THR A 73 16.37 6.59 -15.43
N ALA A 74 16.42 7.72 -16.16
CA ALA A 74 15.21 8.39 -16.66
C ALA A 74 14.29 7.43 -17.46
N ARG A 75 14.91 6.57 -18.29
CA ARG A 75 14.17 5.56 -19.07
C ARG A 75 13.53 4.49 -18.19
N GLN A 76 14.28 3.97 -17.21
CA GLN A 76 13.77 2.97 -16.27
C GLN A 76 12.62 3.54 -15.40
N ALA A 77 12.77 4.77 -14.92
CA ALA A 77 11.76 5.46 -14.13
C ALA A 77 10.48 5.66 -14.94
N GLU A 78 10.57 6.10 -16.19
CA GLU A 78 9.40 6.31 -17.04
C GLU A 78 8.68 5.00 -17.36
N GLN A 79 9.41 3.95 -17.64
CA GLN A 79 8.85 2.61 -17.84
C GLN A 79 8.15 2.09 -16.57
N ALA A 80 8.76 2.28 -15.41
CA ALA A 80 8.19 1.88 -14.12
C ALA A 80 6.91 2.67 -13.80
N ARG A 81 6.87 3.99 -14.07
CA ARG A 81 5.65 4.79 -13.92
C ARG A 81 4.52 4.28 -14.81
N ALA A 82 4.82 3.96 -16.05
CA ALA A 82 3.83 3.41 -16.98
C ALA A 82 3.25 2.09 -16.48
N GLN A 83 4.09 1.17 -16.00
CA GLN A 83 3.66 -0.11 -15.46
C GLN A 83 2.83 0.03 -14.19
N ALA A 84 3.26 0.86 -13.25
CA ALA A 84 2.50 1.15 -12.04
C ALA A 84 1.14 1.81 -12.35
N ARG A 85 1.11 2.76 -13.29
CA ARG A 85 -0.11 3.40 -13.76
C ARG A 85 -1.08 2.38 -14.36
N ASP A 86 -0.61 1.48 -15.22
CA ASP A 86 -1.45 0.46 -15.83
C ASP A 86 -2.03 -0.49 -14.77
N GLY A 87 -1.24 -0.88 -13.77
CA GLY A 87 -1.72 -1.67 -12.64
C GLY A 87 -2.82 -0.96 -11.85
N LEU A 88 -2.67 0.33 -11.58
CA LEU A 88 -3.68 1.14 -10.88
C LEU A 88 -4.96 1.31 -11.72
N ILE A 89 -4.85 1.50 -13.01
CA ILE A 89 -6.00 1.60 -13.92
C ILE A 89 -6.83 0.30 -13.89
N GLN A 90 -6.18 -0.86 -13.81
CA GLN A 90 -6.87 -2.16 -13.74
C GLN A 90 -7.67 -2.33 -12.44
N ILE A 91 -7.27 -1.68 -11.36
CA ILE A 91 -7.98 -1.74 -10.08
C ILE A 91 -9.19 -0.78 -10.06
N ALA A 92 -9.14 0.32 -10.79
CA ALA A 92 -10.13 1.39 -10.72
C ALA A 92 -11.60 0.93 -10.87
N PRO A 93 -11.96 -0.01 -11.76
CA PRO A 93 -13.35 -0.47 -11.91
C PRO A 93 -13.94 -1.14 -10.66
N VAL A 94 -13.11 -1.66 -9.76
CA VAL A 94 -13.57 -2.27 -8.50
C VAL A 94 -14.42 -1.28 -7.70
N PHE A 95 -14.03 -0.01 -7.69
CA PHE A 95 -14.68 1.06 -6.90
C PHE A 95 -15.95 1.64 -7.54
N LEU A 96 -16.36 1.14 -8.68
CA LEU A 96 -17.70 1.39 -9.24
C LEU A 96 -18.79 0.61 -8.50
N ARG A 97 -18.44 -0.50 -7.85
CA ARG A 97 -19.38 -1.44 -7.24
C ARG A 97 -19.21 -1.58 -5.73
N GLN A 98 -18.06 -1.22 -5.19
CA GLN A 98 -17.77 -1.40 -3.78
C GLN A 98 -16.92 -0.26 -3.22
N LYS A 99 -17.02 -0.09 -1.92
CA LYS A 99 -16.43 1.03 -1.19
C LYS A 99 -14.94 0.87 -0.93
N TYR A 100 -14.50 -0.36 -0.68
CA TYR A 100 -13.13 -0.75 -0.38
C TYR A 100 -12.71 -1.95 -1.24
N ILE A 101 -11.45 -2.35 -1.18
CA ILE A 101 -10.91 -3.38 -2.09
C ILE A 101 -11.58 -4.74 -1.91
N LEU A 102 -11.90 -5.14 -0.67
CA LEU A 102 -12.59 -6.41 -0.38
C LEU A 102 -14.11 -6.30 -0.29
N GLY A 103 -14.69 -5.12 -0.50
CA GLY A 103 -16.14 -4.90 -0.40
C GLY A 103 -16.47 -3.60 0.32
N ASP A 104 -17.42 -3.64 1.25
CA ASP A 104 -17.89 -2.46 1.97
C ASP A 104 -17.14 -2.19 3.29
N GLU A 105 -16.28 -3.10 3.71
CA GLU A 105 -15.49 -3.00 4.92
C GLU A 105 -14.04 -2.62 4.63
N PHE A 106 -13.51 -1.68 5.41
CA PHE A 106 -12.09 -1.32 5.39
C PHE A 106 -11.23 -2.52 5.84
N SER A 107 -10.16 -2.80 5.13
CA SER A 107 -9.32 -3.98 5.37
C SER A 107 -7.83 -3.67 5.28
N MET A 108 -7.01 -4.67 5.55
CA MET A 108 -5.56 -4.62 5.41
C MET A 108 -5.12 -4.22 3.99
N LEU A 109 -5.89 -4.55 2.96
CA LEU A 109 -5.58 -4.17 1.58
C LEU A 109 -5.62 -2.65 1.37
N ASP A 110 -6.57 -1.99 2.01
CA ASP A 110 -6.68 -0.53 1.98
C ASP A 110 -5.52 0.13 2.72
N VAL A 111 -5.09 -0.45 3.83
CA VAL A 111 -3.88 -0.02 4.56
C VAL A 111 -2.64 -0.14 3.68
N ALA A 112 -2.48 -1.25 2.97
CA ALA A 112 -1.30 -1.52 2.15
C ALA A 112 -1.17 -0.57 0.96
N ILE A 113 -2.27 -0.25 0.28
CA ILE A 113 -2.23 0.59 -0.94
C ILE A 113 -2.23 2.10 -0.64
N ALA A 114 -2.75 2.53 0.50
CA ALA A 114 -2.91 3.95 0.83
C ALA A 114 -1.60 4.77 0.71
N PRO A 115 -0.45 4.30 1.18
CA PRO A 115 0.81 5.04 1.03
C PRO A 115 1.22 5.29 -0.43
N LEU A 116 0.98 4.33 -1.31
CA LEU A 116 1.26 4.49 -2.73
C LEU A 116 0.35 5.56 -3.35
N LEU A 117 -0.95 5.49 -3.07
CA LEU A 117 -1.91 6.47 -3.58
C LEU A 117 -1.61 7.89 -3.08
N TRP A 118 -1.14 8.02 -1.85
CA TRP A 118 -0.71 9.30 -1.29
C TRP A 118 0.50 9.90 -2.02
N ARG A 119 1.40 9.05 -2.53
CA ARG A 119 2.67 9.43 -3.16
C ARG A 119 2.63 9.54 -4.69
N LEU A 120 1.46 9.44 -5.31
CA LEU A 120 1.36 9.49 -6.78
C LEU A 120 1.97 10.75 -7.38
N ASP A 121 1.71 11.91 -6.77
CA ASP A 121 2.30 13.18 -7.22
C ASP A 121 3.81 13.20 -7.06
N LEU A 122 4.32 12.70 -5.93
CA LEU A 122 5.75 12.59 -5.67
C LEU A 122 6.46 11.69 -6.71
N TYR A 123 5.83 10.59 -7.09
CA TYR A 123 6.36 9.66 -8.08
C TYR A 123 6.14 10.10 -9.53
N GLY A 124 5.36 11.15 -9.74
CA GLY A 124 5.01 11.62 -11.08
C GLY A 124 4.10 10.68 -11.85
N ILE A 125 3.29 9.88 -11.14
CA ILE A 125 2.31 8.98 -11.74
C ILE A 125 1.01 9.76 -11.93
N GLN A 126 0.66 10.04 -13.19
CA GLN A 126 -0.58 10.72 -13.55
C GLN A 126 -1.61 9.71 -14.04
N LEU A 127 -2.77 9.71 -13.38
CA LEU A 127 -3.87 8.81 -13.73
C LEU A 127 -4.83 9.47 -14.72
N PRO A 128 -5.32 8.72 -15.73
CA PRO A 128 -6.30 9.24 -16.67
C PRO A 128 -7.69 9.36 -16.03
N LYS A 129 -8.60 10.08 -16.71
CA LYS A 129 -9.98 10.28 -16.24
C LYS A 129 -10.75 8.98 -15.95
N GLN A 130 -10.46 7.92 -16.69
CA GLN A 130 -11.05 6.60 -16.46
C GLN A 130 -10.72 5.99 -15.10
N ALA A 131 -9.67 6.46 -14.44
CA ALA A 131 -9.30 6.07 -13.09
C ALA A 131 -9.98 6.92 -11.99
N ALA A 132 -10.93 7.78 -12.33
CA ALA A 132 -11.65 8.62 -11.36
C ALA A 132 -12.26 7.84 -10.19
N PRO A 133 -12.82 6.63 -10.35
CA PRO A 133 -13.30 5.82 -9.22
C PRO A 133 -12.19 5.50 -8.21
N LEU A 134 -10.98 5.21 -8.68
CA LEU A 134 -9.80 4.98 -7.82
C LEU A 134 -9.45 6.25 -7.04
N MET A 135 -9.49 7.42 -7.67
CA MET A 135 -9.17 8.68 -6.99
C MET A 135 -10.22 9.04 -5.93
N LYS A 136 -11.49 8.77 -6.17
CA LYS A 136 -12.55 8.91 -5.14
C LYS A 136 -12.31 7.98 -3.95
N TYR A 137 -11.91 6.75 -4.23
CA TYR A 137 -11.52 5.80 -3.20
C TYR A 137 -10.30 6.31 -2.40
N ALA A 138 -9.28 6.80 -3.08
CA ALA A 138 -8.10 7.38 -2.42
C ALA A 138 -8.47 8.51 -1.46
N GLU A 139 -9.32 9.45 -1.88
CA GLU A 139 -9.82 10.53 -1.01
C GLU A 139 -10.56 9.98 0.22
N ARG A 140 -11.30 8.90 0.07
CA ARG A 140 -11.96 8.23 1.21
C ARG A 140 -10.95 7.68 2.20
N LEU A 141 -9.85 7.09 1.73
CA LEU A 141 -8.77 6.63 2.61
C LEU A 141 -8.09 7.80 3.32
N PHE A 142 -7.77 8.85 2.59
CA PHE A 142 -7.05 10.02 3.11
C PHE A 142 -7.85 10.83 4.13
N SER A 143 -9.18 10.74 4.08
CA SER A 143 -10.08 11.40 5.04
C SER A 143 -10.22 10.67 6.38
N ARG A 144 -9.70 9.45 6.50
CA ARG A 144 -9.73 8.70 7.76
C ARG A 144 -8.81 9.38 8.80
N SER A 145 -9.32 9.60 10.01
CA SER A 145 -8.55 10.23 11.09
C SER A 145 -7.22 9.51 11.36
N ALA A 146 -7.25 8.18 11.43
CA ALA A 146 -6.06 7.37 11.66
C ALA A 146 -5.00 7.57 10.55
N PHE A 147 -5.41 7.73 9.29
CA PHE A 147 -4.48 8.03 8.19
C PHE A 147 -3.85 9.42 8.37
N VAL A 148 -4.68 10.44 8.65
CA VAL A 148 -4.21 11.81 8.85
C VAL A 148 -3.23 11.91 10.03
N GLU A 149 -3.54 11.23 11.12
CA GLU A 149 -2.70 11.20 12.33
C GLU A 149 -1.36 10.50 12.11
N ALA A 150 -1.34 9.48 11.23
CA ALA A 150 -0.13 8.72 10.90
C ALA A 150 0.86 9.49 10.02
N LEU A 151 0.42 10.52 9.29
CA LEU A 151 1.27 11.29 8.39
C LEU A 151 2.31 12.11 9.16
N THR A 152 3.58 11.90 8.84
CA THR A 152 4.69 12.76 9.30
C THR A 152 4.63 14.14 8.63
N PRO A 153 5.30 15.17 9.19
CA PRO A 153 5.37 16.48 8.54
C PRO A 153 5.89 16.44 7.10
N SER A 154 6.87 15.59 6.81
CA SER A 154 7.40 15.42 5.45
C SER A 154 6.41 14.73 4.51
N GLU A 155 5.62 13.80 5.01
CA GLU A 155 4.60 13.14 4.18
C GLU A 155 3.43 14.06 3.84
N LYS A 156 3.07 14.98 4.74
CA LYS A 156 1.98 15.95 4.49
C LYS A 156 2.22 16.84 3.27
N VAL A 157 3.47 17.06 2.88
CA VAL A 157 3.84 17.91 1.72
C VAL A 157 4.10 17.11 0.44
N MET A 158 3.98 15.78 0.47
CA MET A 158 4.21 14.92 -0.71
C MET A 158 3.07 15.00 -1.72
N ARG A 159 1.88 15.41 -1.28
CA ARG A 159 0.70 15.54 -2.12
C ARG A 159 0.40 17.02 -2.36
N LYS A 160 0.12 17.36 -3.63
CA LYS A 160 -0.24 18.71 -4.09
C LYS A 160 -1.74 18.91 -4.20
#